data_a916c9ee93a12e28ec2c9bde5ba61d63
#
_entry.id   a916c9ee93a12e28ec2c9bde5ba61d63
#
_cell.length_a   1.000
_cell.length_b   1.000
_cell.length_c   1.000
_cell.angle_alpha   90.00
_cell.angle_beta   90.00
_cell.angle_gamma   90.00
#
_symmetry.space_group_name_H-M   'P 1'
#
loop_
_entity.id
_entity.type
_entity.pdbx_description
1 polymer ?
#
loop_
_entity_poly.entity_id
_entity_poly.type
_entity_poly.pdbx_seq_one_letter_code
_entity_poly.pdbx_strand_id
1 'polypeptide(L)'
;MQFTLNRRSTVPMYRQLAAELREQIVSGAMAEDYRLPPERELASRLEVNRTTVLQAYQQLKDEGLIASKVGKGTFVLPLQHTETARIPVVRHKPIDEEPKPSVVRPPWSVLFSDYSNRFTYHDIASAERAQRGDTIIDFATGSPNLADIPDDLLRSVSIEAFESHEFDGQPESPIEGFDELRALLAEHMSARGVQCDVRNVMVLSGSEQGIDLIVRAFVNPGDCVLVEQSTFFPALQTFRSADARIIGVPVDEHGMRTDLLEGYCARFRPKLIYTVPTFQNPTGTTLPPERRSELIDVARRYQCLIVEDDAYGDLWYGGKSSDSRRPIPLKGMENAGYVMYLSTFSKTVTSGLRTGWIVADPHVINRLAALRRMVDQHTSTSSQRICLGLLKEGRIAEHIQTLTDSYRRRRDTAIAALQRFAPDGVHWTVPAGGYYIWLSLTEGVRSLDVLESCRSQGVTFMPGSVFDVDEMDDSHIRLNFVRPDAADITDGIRVICEALERAIQAS
;
A
#
# COMPACT_ATOMS: atom_id res chain seq x y z
N MET A 1 36.78 13.73 -17.79
CA MET A 1 35.82 13.17 -16.83
C MET A 1 36.42 13.26 -15.44
N GLN A 2 35.86 14.09 -14.61
CA GLN A 2 36.16 14.08 -13.17
C GLN A 2 34.88 13.52 -12.49
N PHE A 3 35.06 12.54 -11.62
CA PHE A 3 33.99 11.94 -10.84
C PHE A 3 34.27 12.16 -9.35
N THR A 4 33.26 12.56 -8.59
CA THR A 4 33.40 12.87 -7.17
C THR A 4 32.64 11.82 -6.35
N LEU A 5 33.19 10.60 -6.27
CA LEU A 5 32.58 9.51 -5.52
C LEU A 5 32.87 9.62 -4.02
N ASN A 6 31.82 9.70 -3.21
CA ASN A 6 31.93 9.78 -1.76
C ASN A 6 31.93 8.37 -1.11
N ARG A 7 33.11 7.89 -0.72
CA ARG A 7 33.29 6.57 -0.08
C ARG A 7 32.66 6.48 1.33
N ARG A 8 32.31 7.60 1.94
CA ARG A 8 31.66 7.65 3.27
C ARG A 8 30.13 7.77 3.18
N SER A 9 29.59 7.88 1.97
CA SER A 9 28.15 7.95 1.75
C SER A 9 27.49 6.59 2.01
N THR A 10 26.25 6.61 2.49
CA THR A 10 25.39 5.41 2.60
C THR A 10 24.86 4.93 1.24
N VAL A 11 24.97 5.79 0.20
CA VAL A 11 24.58 5.43 -1.17
C VAL A 11 25.65 4.52 -1.79
N PRO A 12 25.30 3.34 -2.30
CA PRO A 12 26.22 2.44 -2.94
C PRO A 12 27.03 3.12 -4.06
N MET A 13 28.33 2.81 -4.16
CA MET A 13 29.26 3.43 -5.11
C MET A 13 28.80 3.34 -6.58
N TYR A 14 28.16 2.23 -6.97
CA TYR A 14 27.64 2.09 -8.33
C TYR A 14 26.49 3.05 -8.63
N ARG A 15 25.63 3.35 -7.65
CA ARG A 15 24.54 4.33 -7.80
C ARG A 15 25.08 5.75 -7.92
N GLN A 16 26.11 6.09 -7.14
CA GLN A 16 26.76 7.39 -7.25
C GLN A 16 27.38 7.55 -8.64
N LEU A 17 28.10 6.54 -9.14
CA LEU A 17 28.69 6.55 -10.47
C LEU A 17 27.62 6.62 -11.58
N ALA A 18 26.56 5.87 -11.45
CA ALA A 18 25.44 5.93 -12.41
C ALA A 18 24.78 7.32 -12.44
N ALA A 19 24.59 7.94 -11.27
CA ALA A 19 24.02 9.29 -11.17
C ALA A 19 24.90 10.35 -11.83
N GLU A 20 26.21 10.34 -11.58
CA GLU A 20 27.14 11.29 -12.21
C GLU A 20 27.27 11.08 -13.73
N LEU A 21 27.33 9.84 -14.19
CA LEU A 21 27.32 9.55 -15.64
C LEU A 21 26.02 9.99 -16.30
N ARG A 22 24.89 9.74 -15.66
CA ARG A 22 23.57 10.20 -16.13
C ARG A 22 23.53 11.71 -16.25
N GLU A 23 24.00 12.45 -15.26
CA GLU A 23 24.05 13.89 -15.27
C GLU A 23 24.88 14.41 -16.46
N GLN A 24 26.05 13.82 -16.70
CA GLN A 24 26.91 14.22 -17.81
C GLN A 24 26.31 13.88 -19.19
N ILE A 25 25.55 12.77 -19.30
CA ILE A 25 24.82 12.41 -20.54
C ILE A 25 23.65 13.35 -20.74
N VAL A 26 22.82 13.54 -19.73
CA VAL A 26 21.58 14.33 -19.83
C VAL A 26 21.87 15.84 -20.00
N SER A 27 22.92 16.34 -19.37
CA SER A 27 23.35 17.74 -19.56
C SER A 27 24.01 18.00 -20.91
N GLY A 28 24.28 16.96 -21.71
CA GLY A 28 25.00 17.07 -22.98
C GLY A 28 26.52 17.22 -22.84
N ALA A 29 27.06 17.14 -21.62
CA ALA A 29 28.51 17.12 -21.39
C ALA A 29 29.18 15.87 -22.00
N MET A 30 28.40 14.78 -22.15
CA MET A 30 28.73 13.63 -22.98
C MET A 30 27.81 13.62 -24.19
N ALA A 31 28.37 13.84 -25.38
CA ALA A 31 27.61 13.88 -26.63
C ALA A 31 27.07 12.49 -27.01
N GLU A 32 26.05 12.46 -27.87
CA GLU A 32 25.59 11.23 -28.52
C GLU A 32 26.77 10.51 -29.21
N ASP A 33 26.70 9.18 -29.24
CA ASP A 33 27.77 8.30 -29.72
C ASP A 33 29.11 8.42 -28.98
N TYR A 34 29.15 9.17 -27.87
CA TYR A 34 30.35 9.21 -27.03
C TYR A 34 30.67 7.80 -26.51
N ARG A 35 31.88 7.34 -26.77
CA ARG A 35 32.36 6.02 -26.33
C ARG A 35 32.80 6.08 -24.87
N LEU A 36 32.08 5.40 -23.99
CA LEU A 36 32.46 5.24 -22.59
C LEU A 36 33.72 4.40 -22.44
N PRO A 37 34.59 4.67 -21.46
CA PRO A 37 35.73 3.86 -21.16
C PRO A 37 35.34 2.41 -20.89
N PRO A 38 36.23 1.43 -21.25
CA PRO A 38 36.02 0.04 -20.84
C PRO A 38 35.91 -0.08 -19.32
N GLU A 39 35.03 -0.99 -18.85
CA GLU A 39 34.75 -1.17 -17.41
C GLU A 39 36.00 -1.33 -16.56
N ARG A 40 37.02 -2.07 -17.07
CA ARG A 40 38.27 -2.27 -16.37
C ARG A 40 39.10 -0.99 -16.24
N GLU A 41 39.12 -0.20 -17.29
CA GLU A 41 39.86 1.07 -17.33
C GLU A 41 39.21 2.09 -16.39
N LEU A 42 37.86 2.23 -16.44
CA LEU A 42 37.14 3.16 -15.57
C LEU A 42 37.25 2.73 -14.09
N ALA A 43 37.18 1.42 -13.81
CA ALA A 43 37.34 0.88 -12.46
C ALA A 43 38.74 1.20 -11.88
N SER A 44 39.79 1.00 -12.68
CA SER A 44 41.16 1.33 -12.27
C SER A 44 41.33 2.83 -12.03
N ARG A 45 40.76 3.66 -12.90
CA ARG A 45 40.87 5.13 -12.82
C ARG A 45 40.16 5.71 -11.60
N LEU A 46 39.02 5.09 -11.19
CA LEU A 46 38.22 5.50 -10.04
C LEU A 46 38.60 4.77 -8.74
N GLU A 47 39.56 3.85 -8.81
CA GLU A 47 39.94 2.98 -7.70
C GLU A 47 38.74 2.25 -7.05
N VAL A 48 37.83 1.72 -7.87
CA VAL A 48 36.66 0.95 -7.46
C VAL A 48 36.73 -0.48 -8.02
N ASN A 49 35.85 -1.35 -7.49
CA ASN A 49 35.77 -2.71 -8.04
C ASN A 49 35.13 -2.65 -9.44
N ARG A 50 35.58 -3.54 -10.35
CA ARG A 50 35.00 -3.68 -11.70
C ARG A 50 33.51 -3.94 -11.66
N THR A 51 33.01 -4.71 -10.68
CA THR A 51 31.56 -4.95 -10.50
C THR A 51 30.77 -3.67 -10.25
N THR A 52 31.34 -2.68 -9.56
CA THR A 52 30.73 -1.36 -9.33
C THR A 52 30.48 -0.64 -10.65
N VAL A 53 31.46 -0.63 -11.56
CA VAL A 53 31.29 0.00 -12.89
C VAL A 53 30.31 -0.80 -13.75
N LEU A 54 30.37 -2.11 -13.69
CA LEU A 54 29.47 -3.00 -14.43
C LEU A 54 28.01 -2.76 -14.02
N GLN A 55 27.72 -2.66 -12.72
CA GLN A 55 26.40 -2.37 -12.20
C GLN A 55 25.92 -0.95 -12.60
N ALA A 56 26.81 0.05 -12.54
CA ALA A 56 26.47 1.40 -12.99
C ALA A 56 26.15 1.44 -14.50
N TYR A 57 26.93 0.76 -15.33
CA TYR A 57 26.68 0.66 -16.76
C TYR A 57 25.40 -0.13 -17.07
N GLN A 58 25.13 -1.20 -16.31
CA GLN A 58 23.90 -1.95 -16.48
C GLN A 58 22.67 -1.07 -16.18
N GLN A 59 22.70 -0.33 -15.07
CA GLN A 59 21.63 0.60 -14.72
C GLN A 59 21.40 1.65 -15.82
N LEU A 60 22.47 2.23 -16.40
CA LEU A 60 22.34 3.20 -17.50
C LEU A 60 21.84 2.56 -18.81
N LYS A 61 22.11 1.27 -19.04
CA LYS A 61 21.54 0.52 -20.16
C LYS A 61 20.04 0.29 -19.99
N ASP A 62 19.63 -0.10 -18.78
CA ASP A 62 18.21 -0.31 -18.43
C ASP A 62 17.43 1.01 -18.54
N GLU A 63 18.08 2.14 -18.26
CA GLU A 63 17.55 3.49 -18.45
C GLU A 63 17.56 3.96 -19.94
N GLY A 64 18.11 3.16 -20.86
CA GLY A 64 18.18 3.51 -22.27
C GLY A 64 19.13 4.67 -22.61
N LEU A 65 20.07 5.01 -21.72
CA LEU A 65 21.02 6.10 -21.91
C LEU A 65 22.29 5.67 -22.62
N ILE A 66 22.66 4.38 -22.53
CA ILE A 66 23.83 3.81 -23.18
C ILE A 66 23.52 2.44 -23.80
N ALA A 67 24.27 2.04 -24.82
CA ALA A 67 24.19 0.69 -25.39
C ALA A 67 25.57 0.13 -25.70
N SER A 68 25.73 -1.20 -25.58
CA SER A 68 26.95 -1.91 -25.95
C SER A 68 26.82 -2.46 -27.36
N LYS A 69 27.82 -2.14 -28.21
CA LYS A 69 27.98 -2.73 -29.58
C LYS A 69 29.10 -3.76 -29.51
N VAL A 70 28.79 -5.02 -29.87
CA VAL A 70 29.75 -6.15 -29.81
C VAL A 70 31.04 -5.79 -30.54
N GLY A 71 32.20 -5.93 -29.88
CA GLY A 71 33.53 -5.61 -30.43
C GLY A 71 33.83 -4.12 -30.56
N LYS A 72 32.90 -3.21 -30.34
CA LYS A 72 33.06 -1.76 -30.53
C LYS A 72 33.07 -0.95 -29.23
N GLY A 73 32.46 -1.47 -28.15
CA GLY A 73 32.42 -0.82 -26.85
C GLY A 73 31.00 -0.36 -26.45
N THR A 74 30.91 0.44 -25.40
CA THR A 74 29.66 1.01 -24.87
C THR A 74 29.57 2.49 -25.27
N PHE A 75 28.43 2.93 -25.77
CA PHE A 75 28.21 4.27 -26.34
C PHE A 75 26.98 4.93 -25.72
N VAL A 76 27.02 6.25 -25.60
CA VAL A 76 25.87 7.07 -25.23
C VAL A 76 24.85 7.00 -26.38
N LEU A 77 23.60 6.69 -26.04
CA LEU A 77 22.51 6.68 -26.99
C LEU A 77 22.00 8.12 -27.23
N PRO A 78 21.41 8.40 -28.42
CA PRO A 78 20.65 9.61 -28.61
C PRO A 78 19.59 9.71 -27.51
N LEU A 79 19.49 10.85 -26.86
CA LEU A 79 18.37 11.13 -25.96
C LEU A 79 17.11 11.12 -26.84
N GLN A 80 16.46 9.95 -26.91
CA GLN A 80 15.20 9.84 -27.64
C GLN A 80 14.20 10.74 -26.94
N HIS A 81 13.85 11.86 -27.56
CA HIS A 81 12.58 12.49 -27.32
C HIS A 81 11.54 11.42 -27.69
N THR A 82 10.93 10.78 -26.69
CA THR A 82 9.89 9.80 -26.89
C THR A 82 8.78 10.47 -27.70
N GLU A 83 8.76 10.23 -28.99
CA GLU A 83 7.58 10.47 -29.80
C GLU A 83 6.50 9.54 -29.23
N THR A 84 5.59 10.13 -28.50
CA THR A 84 4.36 9.49 -28.05
C THR A 84 3.75 8.70 -29.19
N ALA A 85 3.48 7.42 -28.95
CA ALA A 85 2.81 6.52 -29.87
C ALA A 85 1.60 7.21 -30.52
N ARG A 86 1.60 7.29 -31.84
CA ARG A 86 0.56 7.95 -32.63
C ARG A 86 -0.75 7.21 -32.45
N ILE A 87 -1.69 7.84 -31.78
CA ILE A 87 -3.13 7.51 -31.93
C ILE A 87 -3.48 7.80 -33.40
N PRO A 88 -4.17 6.93 -34.13
CA PRO A 88 -4.53 7.19 -35.52
C PRO A 88 -5.51 8.37 -35.58
N VAL A 89 -4.99 9.52 -36.01
CA VAL A 89 -5.80 10.71 -36.27
C VAL A 89 -6.43 10.58 -37.66
N VAL A 90 -7.75 10.65 -37.68
CA VAL A 90 -8.53 10.83 -38.91
C VAL A 90 -8.00 12.06 -39.67
N ARG A 91 -7.55 11.86 -40.90
CA ARG A 91 -7.01 12.92 -41.73
C ARG A 91 -8.09 13.94 -42.11
N HIS A 92 -8.07 15.11 -41.49
CA HIS A 92 -8.62 16.32 -42.08
C HIS A 92 -7.53 17.02 -42.93
N LYS A 93 -7.95 17.56 -44.10
CA LYS A 93 -7.06 18.25 -45.02
C LYS A 93 -6.29 19.41 -44.35
N PRO A 94 -5.03 19.70 -44.76
CA PRO A 94 -4.23 20.73 -44.16
C PRO A 94 -4.82 22.12 -44.47
N ILE A 95 -5.06 22.89 -43.42
CA ILE A 95 -5.11 24.33 -43.46
C ILE A 95 -3.66 24.76 -43.24
N ASP A 96 -3.12 25.61 -44.11
CA ASP A 96 -1.79 26.19 -43.97
C ASP A 96 -1.69 26.94 -42.63
N GLU A 97 -1.15 26.29 -41.60
CA GLU A 97 -0.78 26.94 -40.35
C GLU A 97 0.73 27.21 -40.38
N GLU A 98 1.11 28.46 -40.14
CA GLU A 98 2.47 28.85 -39.82
C GLU A 98 3.04 28.02 -38.66
N PRO A 99 4.34 27.69 -38.66
CA PRO A 99 4.93 26.87 -37.59
C PRO A 99 4.82 27.61 -36.25
N LYS A 100 3.99 27.09 -35.35
CA LYS A 100 3.90 27.56 -33.95
C LYS A 100 5.28 27.42 -33.30
N PRO A 101 5.76 28.43 -32.55
CA PRO A 101 7.04 28.32 -31.85
C PRO A 101 7.05 27.06 -30.97
N SER A 102 8.13 26.30 -31.09
CA SER A 102 8.33 25.10 -30.27
C SER A 102 8.30 25.47 -28.77
N VAL A 103 7.24 25.08 -28.07
CA VAL A 103 7.15 25.32 -26.64
C VAL A 103 8.19 24.44 -25.98
N VAL A 104 9.26 25.04 -25.49
CA VAL A 104 10.26 24.36 -24.66
C VAL A 104 9.56 23.94 -23.34
N ARG A 105 9.32 22.65 -23.16
CA ARG A 105 8.72 22.15 -21.94
C ARG A 105 9.76 22.18 -20.79
N PRO A 106 9.35 22.53 -19.56
CA PRO A 106 10.25 22.47 -18.42
C PRO A 106 10.81 21.04 -18.22
N PRO A 107 12.05 20.90 -17.80
CA PRO A 107 12.64 19.58 -17.49
C PRO A 107 12.11 19.07 -16.15
N TRP A 108 10.89 18.54 -16.12
CA TRP A 108 10.16 18.16 -14.90
C TRP A 108 10.93 17.23 -13.98
N SER A 109 11.65 16.25 -14.53
CA SER A 109 12.43 15.29 -13.74
C SER A 109 13.54 15.94 -12.89
N VAL A 110 14.05 17.10 -13.32
CA VAL A 110 15.08 17.85 -12.57
C VAL A 110 14.45 18.85 -11.59
N LEU A 111 13.21 19.26 -11.85
CA LEU A 111 12.52 20.26 -11.03
C LEU A 111 11.80 19.68 -9.82
N PHE A 112 11.54 18.38 -9.81
CA PHE A 112 10.92 17.71 -8.64
C PHE A 112 11.89 17.70 -7.45
N SER A 113 11.34 17.87 -6.25
CA SER A 113 12.10 17.76 -5.01
C SER A 113 12.55 16.31 -4.77
N ASP A 114 13.61 16.12 -3.97
CA ASP A 114 14.06 14.80 -3.53
C ASP A 114 12.95 14.03 -2.82
N TYR A 115 12.09 14.73 -2.07
CA TYR A 115 10.90 14.16 -1.44
C TYR A 115 9.96 13.55 -2.50
N SER A 116 9.62 14.30 -3.54
CA SER A 116 8.74 13.85 -4.62
C SER A 116 9.33 12.66 -5.41
N ASN A 117 10.65 12.65 -5.59
CA ASN A 117 11.37 11.59 -6.32
C ASN A 117 11.49 10.27 -5.54
N ARG A 118 11.16 10.27 -4.23
CA ARG A 118 11.08 9.05 -3.42
C ARG A 118 9.81 8.23 -3.68
N PHE A 119 8.78 8.87 -4.23
CA PHE A 119 7.57 8.19 -4.65
C PHE A 119 7.75 7.60 -6.04
N THR A 120 7.95 6.31 -6.12
CA THR A 120 7.69 5.57 -7.35
C THR A 120 6.20 5.22 -7.36
N TYR A 121 5.44 5.96 -8.15
CA TYR A 121 4.09 5.54 -8.50
C TYR A 121 4.22 4.32 -9.39
N HIS A 122 4.26 3.13 -8.79
CA HIS A 122 3.99 1.93 -9.55
C HIS A 122 2.53 2.04 -9.95
N ASP A 123 2.29 2.33 -11.22
CA ASP A 123 0.96 2.44 -11.80
C ASP A 123 0.31 1.04 -11.80
N ILE A 124 -0.05 0.58 -10.58
CA ILE A 124 -0.88 -0.62 -10.41
C ILE A 124 -2.21 -0.40 -11.14
N ALA A 125 -2.65 0.85 -11.25
CA ALA A 125 -3.83 1.27 -11.99
C ALA A 125 -3.63 1.26 -13.53
N SER A 126 -2.40 1.25 -14.05
CA SER A 126 -2.20 1.04 -15.50
C SER A 126 -2.53 -0.40 -15.90
N ALA A 127 -2.35 -1.35 -15.00
CA ALA A 127 -2.85 -2.70 -15.18
C ALA A 127 -4.40 -2.75 -15.21
N GLU A 128 -5.07 -1.85 -14.47
CA GLU A 128 -6.54 -1.72 -14.45
C GLU A 128 -7.09 -0.98 -15.69
N ARG A 129 -6.32 -0.06 -16.28
CA ARG A 129 -6.77 0.74 -17.45
C ARG A 129 -6.53 0.09 -18.81
N ALA A 130 -5.63 -0.88 -18.89
CA ALA A 130 -5.21 -1.46 -20.17
C ALA A 130 -6.28 -2.34 -20.85
N GLN A 131 -7.40 -2.66 -20.18
CA GLN A 131 -8.44 -3.53 -20.73
C GLN A 131 -9.85 -2.95 -20.52
N ARG A 132 -10.14 -1.82 -21.15
CA ARG A 132 -11.53 -1.38 -21.36
C ARG A 132 -12.13 -2.19 -22.51
N GLY A 133 -12.77 -3.30 -22.20
CA GLY A 133 -13.50 -4.09 -23.21
C GLY A 133 -13.94 -5.48 -22.77
N ASP A 134 -13.15 -6.17 -21.96
CA ASP A 134 -13.45 -7.54 -21.52
C ASP A 134 -13.92 -7.59 -20.07
N THR A 135 -14.84 -8.50 -19.77
CA THR A 135 -15.26 -8.79 -18.38
C THR A 135 -14.07 -9.35 -17.62
N ILE A 136 -13.55 -8.61 -16.65
CA ILE A 136 -12.39 -9.02 -15.85
C ILE A 136 -12.87 -9.51 -14.49
N ILE A 137 -12.47 -10.71 -14.10
CA ILE A 137 -12.61 -11.22 -12.73
C ILE A 137 -11.47 -10.65 -11.90
N ASP A 138 -11.81 -9.69 -11.05
CA ASP A 138 -10.82 -8.86 -10.31
C ASP A 138 -10.62 -9.35 -8.88
N PHE A 139 -9.52 -10.09 -8.62
CA PHE A 139 -9.05 -10.41 -7.26
C PHE A 139 -7.92 -9.45 -6.79
N ALA A 140 -7.57 -8.43 -7.59
CA ALA A 140 -6.46 -7.52 -7.28
C ALA A 140 -6.87 -6.33 -6.42
N THR A 141 -7.95 -5.65 -6.78
CA THR A 141 -8.37 -4.39 -6.19
C THR A 141 -8.73 -4.52 -4.71
N GLY A 142 -8.20 -3.63 -3.86
CA GLY A 142 -8.38 -3.65 -2.40
C GLY A 142 -9.71 -3.03 -1.91
N SER A 143 -10.73 -2.91 -2.76
CA SER A 143 -12.06 -2.38 -2.44
C SER A 143 -13.12 -3.48 -2.48
N PRO A 144 -14.27 -3.29 -1.81
CA PRO A 144 -15.40 -4.19 -1.92
C PRO A 144 -16.02 -4.16 -3.33
N ASN A 145 -16.91 -5.12 -3.62
CA ASN A 145 -17.75 -5.10 -4.80
C ASN A 145 -18.71 -3.89 -4.74
N LEU A 146 -19.00 -3.28 -5.88
CA LEU A 146 -19.93 -2.14 -5.95
C LEU A 146 -21.36 -2.51 -5.53
N ALA A 147 -21.76 -3.76 -5.76
CA ALA A 147 -23.07 -4.26 -5.33
C ALA A 147 -23.23 -4.39 -3.80
N ASP A 148 -22.12 -4.36 -3.05
CA ASP A 148 -22.14 -4.41 -1.59
C ASP A 148 -22.26 -3.01 -0.95
N ILE A 149 -22.24 -1.93 -1.75
CA ILE A 149 -22.44 -0.56 -1.26
C ILE A 149 -23.90 -0.39 -0.83
N PRO A 150 -24.17 0.12 0.39
CA PRO A 150 -25.54 0.26 0.89
C PRO A 150 -26.22 1.52 0.32
N ASP A 151 -26.55 1.51 -0.98
CA ASP A 151 -27.04 2.69 -1.71
C ASP A 151 -28.27 3.34 -1.07
N ASP A 152 -29.26 2.55 -0.64
CA ASP A 152 -30.46 3.07 0.00
C ASP A 152 -30.17 3.71 1.37
N LEU A 153 -29.30 3.08 2.18
CA LEU A 153 -28.87 3.63 3.45
C LEU A 153 -28.07 4.92 3.23
N LEU A 154 -27.10 4.91 2.29
CA LEU A 154 -26.32 6.11 1.95
C LEU A 154 -27.20 7.24 1.44
N ARG A 155 -28.20 6.93 0.62
CA ARG A 155 -29.17 7.91 0.11
C ARG A 155 -29.95 8.52 1.26
N SER A 156 -30.53 7.72 2.16
CA SER A 156 -31.33 8.23 3.29
C SER A 156 -30.51 9.12 4.21
N VAL A 157 -29.33 8.65 4.66
CA VAL A 157 -28.48 9.45 5.56
C VAL A 157 -27.92 10.71 4.87
N SER A 158 -27.72 10.67 3.54
CA SER A 158 -27.30 11.86 2.79
C SER A 158 -28.41 12.91 2.74
N ILE A 159 -29.65 12.50 2.46
CA ILE A 159 -30.81 13.42 2.47
C ILE A 159 -30.94 14.03 3.87
N GLU A 160 -30.96 13.22 4.92
CA GLU A 160 -31.05 13.69 6.30
C GLU A 160 -29.92 14.68 6.65
N ALA A 161 -28.67 14.40 6.18
CA ALA A 161 -27.51 15.26 6.41
C ALA A 161 -27.66 16.64 5.76
N PHE A 162 -28.31 16.74 4.59
CA PHE A 162 -28.48 17.99 3.86
C PHE A 162 -29.80 18.75 4.19
N GLU A 163 -30.82 18.03 4.66
CA GLU A 163 -32.10 18.66 5.11
C GLU A 163 -32.01 19.20 6.53
N SER A 164 -31.04 18.74 7.35
CA SER A 164 -30.86 19.28 8.69
C SER A 164 -30.38 20.73 8.62
N HIS A 165 -31.11 21.64 9.28
CA HIS A 165 -30.76 23.08 9.41
C HIS A 165 -29.40 23.32 10.10
N GLU A 166 -28.72 22.27 10.52
CA GLU A 166 -27.36 22.32 11.10
C GLU A 166 -26.29 22.78 10.08
N PHE A 167 -26.60 22.80 8.76
CA PHE A 167 -25.76 23.46 7.77
C PHE A 167 -25.85 25.00 7.83
N ASP A 168 -26.90 25.53 8.42
CA ASP A 168 -27.13 26.97 8.50
C ASP A 168 -26.16 27.60 9.51
N GLY A 169 -25.01 28.04 9.04
CA GLY A 169 -24.05 28.85 9.78
C GLY A 169 -22.82 28.15 10.36
N GLN A 170 -22.60 26.85 10.12
CA GLN A 170 -21.32 26.19 10.42
C GLN A 170 -20.65 25.64 9.16
N PRO A 171 -20.02 26.47 8.35
CA PRO A 171 -19.36 26.03 7.13
C PRO A 171 -18.12 25.16 7.40
N GLU A 172 -17.50 25.27 8.59
CA GLU A 172 -16.24 24.62 8.94
C GLU A 172 -16.42 23.61 10.09
N SER A 173 -15.65 22.53 10.06
CA SER A 173 -15.51 21.57 11.14
C SER A 173 -14.31 21.94 12.03
N PRO A 174 -14.33 21.58 13.32
CA PRO A 174 -13.07 21.47 14.08
C PRO A 174 -12.05 20.61 13.33
N ILE A 175 -10.77 20.88 13.53
CA ILE A 175 -9.68 20.14 12.85
C ILE A 175 -9.76 18.66 13.15
N GLU A 176 -10.10 18.30 14.38
CA GLU A 176 -10.27 16.94 14.86
C GLU A 176 -11.55 16.25 14.31
N GLY A 177 -12.48 17.02 13.75
CA GLY A 177 -13.79 16.55 13.29
C GLY A 177 -14.92 16.95 14.24
N PHE A 178 -16.16 16.79 13.81
CA PHE A 178 -17.33 17.10 14.61
C PHE A 178 -17.33 16.31 15.94
N ASP A 179 -17.59 16.98 17.04
CA ASP A 179 -17.60 16.37 18.38
C ASP A 179 -18.62 15.23 18.50
N GLU A 180 -19.79 15.41 17.88
CA GLU A 180 -20.84 14.38 17.85
C GLU A 180 -20.37 13.11 17.13
N LEU A 181 -19.72 13.25 15.98
CA LEU A 181 -19.14 12.10 15.25
C LEU A 181 -18.05 11.42 16.06
N ARG A 182 -17.16 12.21 16.68
CA ARG A 182 -16.06 11.70 17.53
C ARG A 182 -16.60 10.96 18.76
N ALA A 183 -17.71 11.43 19.34
CA ALA A 183 -18.37 10.76 20.45
C ALA A 183 -18.94 9.38 20.03
N LEU A 184 -19.66 9.31 18.91
CA LEU A 184 -20.17 8.05 18.39
C LEU A 184 -19.06 7.08 17.96
N LEU A 185 -17.94 7.58 17.43
CA LEU A 185 -16.77 6.77 17.16
C LEU A 185 -16.15 6.22 18.47
N ALA A 186 -16.11 7.02 19.54
CA ALA A 186 -15.65 6.56 20.85
C ALA A 186 -16.57 5.46 21.41
N GLU A 187 -17.88 5.58 21.25
CA GLU A 187 -18.85 4.53 21.63
C GLU A 187 -18.64 3.26 20.81
N HIS A 188 -18.47 3.39 19.48
CA HIS A 188 -18.14 2.26 18.59
C HIS A 188 -16.86 1.54 19.05
N MET A 189 -15.82 2.30 19.40
CA MET A 189 -14.57 1.73 19.90
C MET A 189 -14.73 1.11 21.30
N SER A 190 -15.58 1.68 22.15
CA SER A 190 -15.89 1.10 23.47
C SER A 190 -16.57 -0.26 23.34
N ALA A 191 -17.47 -0.44 22.37
CA ALA A 191 -18.09 -1.73 22.05
C ALA A 191 -17.06 -2.77 21.56
N ARG A 192 -15.90 -2.33 21.10
CA ARG A 192 -14.75 -3.17 20.70
C ARG A 192 -13.73 -3.39 21.83
N GLY A 193 -14.01 -2.89 23.03
CA GLY A 193 -13.14 -3.05 24.21
C GLY A 193 -12.07 -1.97 24.34
N VAL A 194 -12.12 -0.88 23.56
CA VAL A 194 -11.17 0.23 23.65
C VAL A 194 -11.71 1.31 24.58
N GLN A 195 -10.97 1.61 25.66
CA GLN A 195 -11.33 2.70 26.56
C GLN A 195 -10.87 4.04 25.97
N CYS A 196 -11.81 4.84 25.48
CA CYS A 196 -11.55 6.17 24.95
C CYS A 196 -12.77 7.08 25.07
N ASP A 197 -12.52 8.39 24.99
CA ASP A 197 -13.55 9.43 24.88
C ASP A 197 -13.29 10.35 23.67
N VAL A 198 -14.11 11.38 23.51
CA VAL A 198 -14.02 12.33 22.39
C VAL A 198 -12.63 12.95 22.22
N ARG A 199 -11.87 13.11 23.30
CA ARG A 199 -10.52 13.73 23.28
C ARG A 199 -9.47 12.80 22.67
N ASN A 200 -9.75 11.50 22.64
CA ASN A 200 -8.86 10.49 22.07
C ASN A 200 -9.07 10.30 20.57
N VAL A 201 -10.14 10.85 19.99
CA VAL A 201 -10.56 10.58 18.61
C VAL A 201 -10.30 11.79 17.71
N MET A 202 -9.72 11.55 16.53
CA MET A 202 -9.68 12.50 15.43
C MET A 202 -10.17 11.86 14.15
N VAL A 203 -11.08 12.54 13.44
CA VAL A 203 -11.61 12.12 12.13
C VAL A 203 -10.60 12.46 11.04
N LEU A 204 -10.36 11.54 10.12
CA LEU A 204 -9.34 11.60 9.08
C LEU A 204 -9.98 11.52 7.69
N SER A 205 -9.27 12.01 6.67
CA SER A 205 -9.62 11.84 5.26
C SER A 205 -9.16 10.45 4.74
N GLY A 206 -9.47 9.39 5.51
CA GLY A 206 -9.02 8.00 5.35
C GLY A 206 -7.87 7.66 6.29
N SER A 207 -7.66 6.35 6.57
CA SER A 207 -6.59 5.88 7.47
C SER A 207 -5.18 6.19 6.94
N GLU A 208 -4.99 6.24 5.61
CA GLU A 208 -3.70 6.62 4.99
C GLU A 208 -3.24 8.03 5.41
N GLN A 209 -4.17 8.99 5.54
CA GLN A 209 -3.82 10.30 6.10
C GLN A 209 -3.33 10.18 7.55
N GLY A 210 -3.89 9.25 8.33
CA GLY A 210 -3.43 8.98 9.68
C GLY A 210 -2.00 8.47 9.70
N ILE A 211 -1.63 7.57 8.79
CA ILE A 211 -0.26 7.07 8.65
C ILE A 211 0.69 8.23 8.30
N ASP A 212 0.33 9.07 7.31
CA ASP A 212 1.15 10.23 6.90
C ASP A 212 1.36 11.22 8.06
N LEU A 213 0.29 11.57 8.80
CA LEU A 213 0.39 12.47 9.95
C LEU A 213 1.24 11.88 11.08
N ILE A 214 1.12 10.57 11.37
CA ILE A 214 1.96 9.87 12.36
C ILE A 214 3.42 9.91 11.93
N VAL A 215 3.70 9.60 10.67
CA VAL A 215 5.07 9.64 10.13
C VAL A 215 5.66 11.04 10.28
N ARG A 216 4.94 12.10 9.90
CA ARG A 216 5.39 13.49 10.07
C ARG A 216 5.58 13.90 11.54
N ALA A 217 4.83 13.30 12.47
CA ALA A 217 4.92 13.61 13.89
C ALA A 217 6.09 12.93 14.59
N PHE A 218 6.44 11.70 14.19
CA PHE A 218 7.31 10.84 14.99
C PHE A 218 8.58 10.35 14.28
N VAL A 219 8.64 10.42 12.95
CA VAL A 219 9.73 9.83 12.16
C VAL A 219 10.59 10.92 11.54
N ASN A 220 11.89 10.89 11.85
CA ASN A 220 12.88 11.70 11.16
C ASN A 220 13.56 10.86 10.06
N PRO A 221 14.17 11.50 9.05
CA PRO A 221 15.01 10.79 8.07
C PRO A 221 16.05 9.89 8.75
N GLY A 222 16.09 8.61 8.36
CA GLY A 222 16.99 7.60 8.93
C GLY A 222 16.48 6.90 10.20
N ASP A 223 15.40 7.38 10.83
CA ASP A 223 14.76 6.66 11.96
C ASP A 223 14.26 5.28 11.50
N CYS A 224 14.36 4.28 12.38
CA CYS A 224 13.90 2.93 12.09
C CYS A 224 12.41 2.76 12.38
N VAL A 225 11.72 2.12 11.43
CA VAL A 225 10.33 1.64 11.57
C VAL A 225 10.31 0.14 11.35
N LEU A 226 9.81 -0.63 12.32
CA LEU A 226 9.54 -2.05 12.14
C LEU A 226 8.15 -2.21 11.53
N VAL A 227 8.03 -3.15 10.60
CA VAL A 227 6.77 -3.54 9.96
C VAL A 227 6.72 -5.06 9.81
N GLU A 228 5.58 -5.64 9.51
CA GLU A 228 5.51 -7.03 9.05
C GLU A 228 6.26 -7.17 7.72
N GLN A 229 6.99 -8.28 7.49
CA GLN A 229 7.78 -8.49 6.26
C GLN A 229 6.92 -8.31 5.00
N SER A 230 5.69 -8.83 5.02
CA SER A 230 4.67 -8.55 4.02
C SER A 230 3.56 -7.74 4.67
N THR A 231 3.35 -6.51 4.21
CA THR A 231 2.40 -5.56 4.83
C THR A 231 1.71 -4.66 3.82
N PHE A 232 0.87 -3.75 4.30
CA PHE A 232 0.12 -2.80 3.47
C PHE A 232 1.06 -1.85 2.72
N PHE A 233 1.15 -2.01 1.38
CA PHE A 233 2.12 -1.29 0.55
C PHE A 233 2.02 0.25 0.60
N PRO A 234 0.83 0.90 0.75
CA PRO A 234 0.78 2.36 0.89
C PRO A 234 1.47 2.86 2.17
N ALA A 235 1.44 2.07 3.26
CA ALA A 235 2.20 2.39 4.46
C ALA A 235 3.71 2.34 4.19
N LEU A 236 4.21 1.32 3.47
CA LEU A 236 5.61 1.24 3.05
C LEU A 236 6.02 2.47 2.24
N GLN A 237 5.19 2.90 1.28
CA GLN A 237 5.44 4.10 0.49
C GLN A 237 5.52 5.36 1.37
N THR A 238 4.60 5.49 2.34
CA THR A 238 4.59 6.62 3.27
C THR A 238 5.87 6.64 4.13
N PHE A 239 6.33 5.51 4.65
CA PHE A 239 7.60 5.43 5.39
C PHE A 239 8.81 5.72 4.51
N ARG A 240 8.85 5.19 3.28
CA ARG A 240 9.91 5.48 2.30
C ARG A 240 9.98 6.97 1.96
N SER A 241 8.83 7.64 1.83
CA SER A 241 8.77 9.07 1.52
C SER A 241 9.44 9.93 2.59
N ALA A 242 9.34 9.51 3.85
CA ALA A 242 9.98 10.16 4.99
C ALA A 242 11.47 9.79 5.15
N ASP A 243 12.04 9.02 4.23
CA ASP A 243 13.43 8.51 4.33
C ASP A 243 13.65 7.64 5.59
N ALA A 244 12.60 6.95 6.03
CA ALA A 244 12.68 6.03 7.16
C ALA A 244 13.44 4.75 6.76
N ARG A 245 14.17 4.18 7.71
CA ARG A 245 14.76 2.86 7.58
C ARG A 245 13.71 1.81 7.93
N ILE A 246 13.10 1.19 6.93
CA ILE A 246 12.09 0.15 7.12
C ILE A 246 12.78 -1.19 7.33
N ILE A 247 12.36 -1.94 8.35
CA ILE A 247 12.86 -3.28 8.67
C ILE A 247 11.66 -4.23 8.80
N GLY A 248 11.63 -5.25 7.96
CA GLY A 248 10.60 -6.29 8.00
C GLY A 248 10.85 -7.26 9.17
N VAL A 249 9.80 -7.53 9.94
CA VAL A 249 9.75 -8.61 10.92
C VAL A 249 9.09 -9.81 10.26
N PRO A 250 9.69 -11.02 10.30
CA PRO A 250 9.10 -12.20 9.69
C PRO A 250 7.66 -12.46 10.16
N VAL A 251 6.85 -13.00 9.28
CA VAL A 251 5.47 -13.41 9.53
C VAL A 251 5.31 -14.92 9.33
N ASP A 252 4.37 -15.53 10.06
CA ASP A 252 3.97 -16.91 9.90
C ASP A 252 2.44 -17.03 9.83
N GLU A 253 1.88 -18.22 9.93
CA GLU A 253 0.42 -18.48 9.90
C GLU A 253 -0.35 -17.78 11.02
N HIS A 254 0.34 -17.25 12.03
CA HIS A 254 -0.23 -16.48 13.14
C HIS A 254 0.11 -14.99 13.08
N GLY A 255 0.66 -14.49 11.97
CA GLY A 255 1.05 -13.10 11.76
C GLY A 255 2.49 -12.81 12.21
N MET A 256 2.74 -11.60 12.68
CA MET A 256 4.09 -11.15 13.07
C MET A 256 4.75 -12.09 14.10
N ARG A 257 6.00 -12.50 13.88
CA ARG A 257 6.84 -13.26 14.80
C ARG A 257 7.28 -12.40 15.99
N THR A 258 6.41 -12.26 16.98
CA THR A 258 6.63 -11.42 18.16
C THR A 258 7.77 -11.91 19.06
N ASP A 259 8.07 -13.20 19.03
CA ASP A 259 9.22 -13.81 19.69
C ASP A 259 10.57 -13.26 19.21
N LEU A 260 10.64 -12.70 18.01
CA LEU A 260 11.84 -12.08 17.45
C LEU A 260 11.95 -10.57 17.77
N LEU A 261 10.84 -9.92 18.16
CA LEU A 261 10.77 -8.46 18.32
C LEU A 261 11.80 -7.88 19.30
N GLU A 262 12.05 -8.58 20.40
CA GLU A 262 13.02 -8.10 21.40
C GLU A 262 14.42 -7.93 20.77
N GLY A 263 14.85 -8.90 19.96
CA GLY A 263 16.11 -8.84 19.23
C GLY A 263 16.15 -7.70 18.20
N TYR A 264 15.03 -7.50 17.48
CA TYR A 264 14.89 -6.40 16.51
C TYR A 264 14.93 -5.04 17.21
N CYS A 265 14.18 -4.86 18.30
CA CYS A 265 14.14 -3.62 19.07
C CYS A 265 15.50 -3.28 19.69
N ALA A 266 16.20 -4.27 20.28
CA ALA A 266 17.53 -4.09 20.83
C ALA A 266 18.54 -3.66 19.78
N ARG A 267 18.50 -4.25 18.58
CA ARG A 267 19.45 -3.99 17.49
C ARG A 267 19.16 -2.70 16.74
N PHE A 268 17.90 -2.42 16.41
CA PHE A 268 17.54 -1.35 15.48
C PHE A 268 16.97 -0.11 16.17
N ARG A 269 16.56 -0.22 17.43
CA ARG A 269 15.96 0.87 18.23
C ARG A 269 14.86 1.62 17.47
N PRO A 270 13.78 0.93 17.06
CA PRO A 270 12.76 1.53 16.22
C PRO A 270 12.01 2.66 16.94
N LYS A 271 11.56 3.65 16.17
CA LYS A 271 10.63 4.69 16.63
C LYS A 271 9.21 4.17 16.69
N LEU A 272 8.85 3.39 15.66
CA LEU A 272 7.50 2.86 15.46
C LEU A 272 7.56 1.38 15.11
N ILE A 273 6.51 0.66 15.51
CA ILE A 273 6.12 -0.64 14.96
C ILE A 273 4.77 -0.43 14.29
N TYR A 274 4.70 -0.60 12.97
CA TYR A 274 3.45 -0.59 12.22
C TYR A 274 2.99 -2.04 12.01
N THR A 275 1.73 -2.32 12.29
CA THR A 275 1.16 -3.67 12.15
C THR A 275 -0.32 -3.62 11.77
N VAL A 276 -0.77 -4.63 11.02
CA VAL A 276 -2.17 -4.92 10.71
C VAL A 276 -2.57 -6.21 11.46
N PRO A 277 -2.80 -6.16 12.78
CA PRO A 277 -2.87 -7.37 13.60
C PRO A 277 -4.17 -8.17 13.47
N THR A 278 -5.17 -7.62 12.77
CA THR A 278 -6.49 -8.23 12.60
C THR A 278 -6.85 -8.31 11.13
N PHE A 279 -7.01 -9.54 10.61
CA PHE A 279 -7.30 -9.81 9.18
C PHE A 279 -6.32 -9.12 8.24
N GLN A 280 -5.06 -9.39 8.47
CA GLN A 280 -3.91 -8.70 7.92
C GLN A 280 -3.96 -8.57 6.38
N ASN A 281 -3.56 -7.43 5.86
CA ASN A 281 -3.33 -7.20 4.44
C ASN A 281 -1.81 -7.26 4.16
N PRO A 282 -1.31 -8.28 3.44
CA PRO A 282 -2.02 -9.15 2.49
C PRO A 282 -2.42 -10.54 2.99
N THR A 283 -1.94 -11.02 4.14
CA THR A 283 -1.93 -12.43 4.51
C THR A 283 -3.28 -12.99 4.99
N GLY A 284 -4.23 -12.14 5.39
CA GLY A 284 -5.50 -12.56 6.00
C GLY A 284 -5.35 -13.15 7.40
N THR A 285 -4.14 -13.18 7.96
CA THR A 285 -3.86 -13.73 9.31
C THR A 285 -4.39 -12.82 10.40
N THR A 286 -4.52 -13.36 11.61
CA THR A 286 -4.92 -12.60 12.79
C THR A 286 -3.96 -12.91 13.92
N LEU A 287 -3.34 -11.89 14.47
CA LEU A 287 -2.40 -12.01 15.57
C LEU A 287 -3.15 -12.52 16.84
N PRO A 288 -2.75 -13.66 17.42
CA PRO A 288 -3.42 -14.23 18.58
C PRO A 288 -3.17 -13.39 19.86
N PRO A 289 -4.03 -13.52 20.89
CA PRO A 289 -3.97 -12.69 22.11
C PRO A 289 -2.61 -12.70 22.80
N GLU A 290 -1.93 -13.84 22.82
CA GLU A 290 -0.61 -14.01 23.44
C GLU A 290 0.43 -13.13 22.72
N ARG A 291 0.47 -13.18 21.39
CA ARG A 291 1.38 -12.35 20.59
C ARG A 291 1.03 -10.87 20.66
N ARG A 292 -0.27 -10.52 20.81
CA ARG A 292 -0.68 -9.12 21.05
C ARG A 292 -0.09 -8.60 22.36
N SER A 293 -0.15 -9.40 23.42
CA SER A 293 0.44 -9.04 24.72
C SER A 293 1.96 -8.90 24.62
N GLU A 294 2.65 -9.85 23.98
CA GLU A 294 4.10 -9.81 23.76
C GLU A 294 4.53 -8.56 23.00
N LEU A 295 3.82 -8.21 21.91
CA LEU A 295 4.08 -7.01 21.12
C LEU A 295 3.99 -5.74 21.98
N ILE A 296 2.93 -5.60 22.79
CA ILE A 296 2.73 -4.47 23.69
C ILE A 296 3.85 -4.41 24.74
N ASP A 297 4.20 -5.54 25.34
CA ASP A 297 5.22 -5.60 26.39
C ASP A 297 6.61 -5.23 25.86
N VAL A 298 6.97 -5.72 24.65
CA VAL A 298 8.22 -5.35 24.00
C VAL A 298 8.21 -3.86 23.65
N ALA A 299 7.13 -3.33 23.08
CA ALA A 299 7.01 -1.92 22.73
C ALA A 299 7.19 -1.01 23.96
N ARG A 300 6.56 -1.36 25.08
CA ARG A 300 6.73 -0.64 26.36
C ARG A 300 8.16 -0.69 26.89
N ARG A 301 8.79 -1.88 26.87
CA ARG A 301 10.16 -2.08 27.37
C ARG A 301 11.16 -1.27 26.58
N TYR A 302 11.00 -1.17 25.26
CA TYR A 302 11.88 -0.41 24.37
C TYR A 302 11.40 1.01 24.08
N GLN A 303 10.29 1.44 24.70
CA GLN A 303 9.67 2.77 24.51
C GLN A 303 9.40 3.08 23.02
N CYS A 304 8.94 2.08 22.30
CA CYS A 304 8.57 2.16 20.89
C CYS A 304 7.06 2.29 20.76
N LEU A 305 6.57 3.17 19.89
CA LEU A 305 5.13 3.33 19.66
C LEU A 305 4.63 2.27 18.67
N ILE A 306 3.37 1.86 18.83
CA ILE A 306 2.68 0.95 17.92
C ILE A 306 1.65 1.73 17.12
N VAL A 307 1.67 1.56 15.80
CA VAL A 307 0.59 1.97 14.90
C VAL A 307 -0.20 0.72 14.53
N GLU A 308 -1.38 0.59 15.10
CA GLU A 308 -2.33 -0.48 14.78
C GLU A 308 -3.25 -0.02 13.65
N ASP A 309 -3.10 -0.59 12.46
CA ASP A 309 -4.00 -0.35 11.33
C ASP A 309 -5.07 -1.45 11.31
N ASP A 310 -6.30 -1.09 11.68
CA ASP A 310 -7.42 -2.02 11.83
C ASP A 310 -8.57 -1.66 10.87
N ALA A 311 -8.26 -1.65 9.57
CA ALA A 311 -9.24 -1.34 8.54
C ALA A 311 -10.34 -2.40 8.40
N TYR A 312 -10.10 -3.64 8.86
CA TYR A 312 -10.96 -4.81 8.64
C TYR A 312 -11.61 -5.36 9.91
N GLY A 313 -11.31 -4.82 11.08
CA GLY A 313 -11.71 -5.40 12.36
C GLY A 313 -13.21 -5.53 12.58
N ASP A 314 -14.04 -4.76 11.86
CA ASP A 314 -15.49 -4.91 11.88
C ASP A 314 -16.00 -6.09 11.04
N LEU A 315 -15.19 -6.61 10.13
CA LEU A 315 -15.53 -7.69 9.19
C LEU A 315 -15.13 -9.07 9.73
N TRP A 316 -15.62 -9.42 10.92
CA TRP A 316 -15.37 -10.71 11.52
C TRP A 316 -16.47 -11.71 11.13
N TYR A 317 -16.09 -12.85 10.57
CA TYR A 317 -17.00 -13.88 10.06
C TYR A 317 -17.45 -14.91 11.09
N GLY A 318 -17.10 -14.72 12.36
CA GLY A 318 -17.31 -15.73 13.39
C GLY A 318 -16.24 -16.82 13.33
N GLY A 319 -16.02 -17.50 14.44
CA GLY A 319 -15.11 -18.65 14.52
C GLY A 319 -15.83 -19.97 14.33
N LYS A 320 -15.08 -21.02 13.99
CA LYS A 320 -15.60 -22.40 13.90
C LYS A 320 -15.94 -23.01 15.26
N SER A 321 -15.48 -22.41 16.36
CA SER A 321 -15.70 -22.87 17.73
C SER A 321 -16.64 -21.93 18.48
N SER A 322 -17.45 -22.48 19.38
CA SER A 322 -18.31 -21.69 20.29
C SER A 322 -17.52 -20.74 21.21
N ASP A 323 -16.22 -20.96 21.35
CA ASP A 323 -15.31 -20.14 22.17
C ASP A 323 -14.62 -19.04 21.35
N SER A 324 -14.85 -19.00 20.01
CA SER A 324 -14.26 -17.97 19.16
C SER A 324 -14.87 -16.61 19.48
N ARG A 325 -14.03 -15.70 19.93
CA ARG A 325 -14.42 -14.29 20.17
C ARG A 325 -13.83 -13.39 19.09
N ARG A 326 -14.53 -12.30 18.80
CA ARG A 326 -14.00 -11.23 17.94
C ARG A 326 -12.67 -10.73 18.52
N PRO A 327 -11.60 -10.56 17.72
CA PRO A 327 -10.32 -10.06 18.23
C PRO A 327 -10.48 -8.67 18.86
N ILE A 328 -9.94 -8.51 20.08
CA ILE A 328 -9.84 -7.20 20.72
C ILE A 328 -8.66 -6.45 20.11
N PRO A 329 -8.81 -5.18 19.68
CA PRO A 329 -7.69 -4.38 19.19
C PRO A 329 -6.54 -4.28 20.20
N LEU A 330 -5.31 -4.12 19.73
CA LEU A 330 -4.15 -3.81 20.61
C LEU A 330 -4.45 -2.60 21.49
N LYS A 331 -5.10 -1.59 20.93
CA LYS A 331 -5.55 -0.38 21.65
C LYS A 331 -6.48 -0.69 22.81
N GLY A 332 -7.29 -1.76 22.72
CA GLY A 332 -8.14 -2.22 23.81
C GLY A 332 -7.39 -2.96 24.92
N MET A 333 -6.18 -3.43 24.65
CA MET A 333 -5.31 -4.12 25.59
C MET A 333 -4.27 -3.19 26.24
N GLU A 334 -4.19 -1.92 25.80
CA GLU A 334 -3.14 -0.99 26.17
C GLU A 334 -3.70 0.41 26.50
N ASN A 335 -3.47 0.90 27.71
CA ASN A 335 -3.98 2.16 28.23
C ASN A 335 -2.90 3.18 28.59
N ALA A 336 -1.61 2.85 28.43
CA ALA A 336 -0.51 3.77 28.76
C ALA A 336 -0.14 4.72 27.63
N GLY A 337 -0.79 4.59 26.45
CA GLY A 337 -0.62 5.51 25.31
C GLY A 337 0.39 5.05 24.26
N TYR A 338 0.89 3.82 24.33
CA TYR A 338 1.84 3.29 23.33
C TYR A 338 1.18 2.91 22.01
N VAL A 339 -0.12 2.66 21.98
CA VAL A 339 -0.86 2.24 20.78
C VAL A 339 -1.65 3.41 20.18
N MET A 340 -1.39 3.72 18.93
CA MET A 340 -2.20 4.58 18.06
C MET A 340 -3.00 3.68 17.12
N TYR A 341 -4.33 3.71 17.23
CA TYR A 341 -5.24 2.88 16.46
C TYR A 341 -5.79 3.66 15.27
N LEU A 342 -5.74 3.08 14.09
CA LEU A 342 -6.30 3.63 12.84
C LEU A 342 -7.41 2.73 12.31
N SER A 343 -8.49 3.34 11.79
CA SER A 343 -9.52 2.62 11.06
C SER A 343 -10.22 3.51 10.02
N THR A 344 -11.15 2.92 9.25
CA THR A 344 -11.78 3.61 8.10
C THR A 344 -13.14 3.02 7.76
N PHE A 345 -14.05 3.84 7.23
CA PHE A 345 -15.30 3.40 6.61
C PHE A 345 -15.12 2.82 5.19
N SER A 346 -13.92 2.92 4.62
CA SER A 346 -13.65 2.49 3.24
C SER A 346 -13.86 1.00 3.00
N LYS A 347 -13.82 0.17 4.05
CA LYS A 347 -13.97 -1.29 3.94
C LYS A 347 -15.34 -1.78 4.38
N THR A 348 -16.08 -0.98 5.13
CA THR A 348 -17.41 -1.35 5.65
C THR A 348 -18.55 -0.61 4.96
N VAL A 349 -18.28 0.50 4.27
CA VAL A 349 -19.31 1.29 3.56
C VAL A 349 -18.88 1.52 2.11
N THR A 350 -18.03 2.51 1.88
CA THR A 350 -17.47 2.80 0.55
C THR A 350 -16.17 3.61 0.68
N SER A 351 -15.23 3.33 -0.22
CA SER A 351 -13.99 4.11 -0.31
C SER A 351 -14.23 5.57 -0.74
N GLY A 352 -15.37 5.86 -1.37
CA GLY A 352 -15.73 7.20 -1.84
C GLY A 352 -15.97 8.23 -0.74
N LEU A 353 -16.35 7.81 0.47
CA LEU A 353 -16.54 8.72 1.61
C LEU A 353 -15.24 9.37 2.10
N ARG A 354 -14.10 8.75 1.82
CA ARG A 354 -12.79 9.24 2.29
C ARG A 354 -12.79 9.60 3.77
N THR A 355 -13.38 8.77 4.63
CA THR A 355 -13.46 9.00 6.07
C THR A 355 -12.85 7.83 6.83
N GLY A 356 -11.97 8.16 7.77
CA GLY A 356 -11.37 7.26 8.74
C GLY A 356 -11.22 7.96 10.08
N TRP A 357 -10.61 7.31 11.04
CA TRP A 357 -10.34 7.91 12.35
C TRP A 357 -9.09 7.32 12.99
N ILE A 358 -8.52 8.09 13.89
CA ILE A 358 -7.46 7.65 14.80
C ILE A 358 -7.97 7.70 16.24
N VAL A 359 -7.56 6.71 17.04
CA VAL A 359 -7.72 6.73 18.50
C VAL A 359 -6.33 6.69 19.15
N ALA A 360 -5.97 7.75 19.86
CA ALA A 360 -4.66 7.91 20.48
C ALA A 360 -4.74 8.70 21.77
N ASP A 361 -3.59 8.86 22.45
CA ASP A 361 -3.47 9.77 23.59
C ASP A 361 -3.81 11.20 23.16
N PRO A 362 -4.49 12.01 23.99
CA PRO A 362 -4.85 13.40 23.66
C PRO A 362 -3.67 14.28 23.28
N HIS A 363 -2.46 14.06 23.82
CA HIS A 363 -1.26 14.78 23.41
C HIS A 363 -0.87 14.46 21.96
N VAL A 364 -1.05 13.21 21.54
CA VAL A 364 -0.85 12.78 20.14
C VAL A 364 -1.89 13.45 19.25
N ILE A 365 -3.19 13.37 19.60
CA ILE A 365 -4.28 14.01 18.85
C ILE A 365 -4.00 15.50 18.61
N ASN A 366 -3.65 16.24 19.66
CA ASN A 366 -3.32 17.66 19.56
C ASN A 366 -2.14 17.93 18.62
N ARG A 367 -1.12 17.06 18.63
CA ARG A 367 0.04 17.20 17.75
C ARG A 367 -0.34 16.91 16.28
N LEU A 368 -1.11 15.87 16.03
CA LEU A 368 -1.58 15.53 14.69
C LEU A 368 -2.52 16.61 14.13
N ALA A 369 -3.42 17.15 14.96
CA ALA A 369 -4.29 18.27 14.58
C ALA A 369 -3.49 19.51 14.16
N ALA A 370 -2.43 19.85 14.90
CA ALA A 370 -1.53 20.96 14.54
C ALA A 370 -0.83 20.75 13.19
N LEU A 371 -0.38 19.52 12.89
CA LEU A 371 0.21 19.19 11.58
C LEU A 371 -0.83 19.23 10.47
N ARG A 372 -2.02 18.66 10.70
CA ARG A 372 -3.11 18.62 9.75
C ARG A 372 -3.56 20.01 9.31
N ARG A 373 -3.57 20.99 10.24
CA ARG A 373 -3.94 22.37 9.94
C ARG A 373 -3.18 22.95 8.74
N MET A 374 -1.95 22.49 8.50
CA MET A 374 -1.12 22.95 7.38
C MET A 374 -1.32 22.15 6.09
N VAL A 375 -2.17 21.11 6.11
CA VAL A 375 -2.41 20.21 4.95
C VAL A 375 -3.80 20.43 4.36
N ASP A 376 -4.84 20.02 5.08
CA ASP A 376 -6.23 20.03 4.61
C ASP A 376 -7.23 20.60 5.62
N GLN A 377 -6.76 21.05 6.77
CA GLN A 377 -7.51 21.57 7.92
C GLN A 377 -8.42 20.51 8.55
N HIS A 378 -9.45 20.01 7.85
CA HIS A 378 -10.37 19.01 8.38
C HIS A 378 -10.92 18.09 7.25
N THR A 379 -11.48 16.96 7.63
CA THR A 379 -12.22 16.07 6.71
C THR A 379 -13.49 16.78 6.20
N SER A 380 -13.87 16.49 4.97
CA SER A 380 -15.11 17.02 4.35
C SER A 380 -16.29 16.96 5.32
N THR A 381 -16.92 18.10 5.56
CA THR A 381 -18.08 18.22 6.45
C THR A 381 -19.25 17.35 5.97
N SER A 382 -19.49 17.28 4.66
CA SER A 382 -20.51 16.39 4.09
C SER A 382 -20.23 14.92 4.39
N SER A 383 -18.99 14.46 4.22
CA SER A 383 -18.61 13.08 4.54
C SER A 383 -18.75 12.79 6.04
N GLN A 384 -18.38 13.73 6.90
CA GLN A 384 -18.54 13.57 8.35
C GLN A 384 -20.01 13.45 8.76
N ARG A 385 -20.92 14.25 8.16
CA ARG A 385 -22.35 14.18 8.44
C ARG A 385 -22.99 12.87 7.97
N ILE A 386 -22.58 12.38 6.80
CA ILE A 386 -23.02 11.06 6.32
C ILE A 386 -22.55 9.97 7.29
N CYS A 387 -21.29 10.00 7.71
CA CYS A 387 -20.75 9.03 8.68
C CYS A 387 -21.48 9.12 10.04
N LEU A 388 -21.80 10.34 10.48
CA LEU A 388 -22.62 10.56 11.67
C LEU A 388 -23.98 9.89 11.56
N GLY A 389 -24.69 10.08 10.43
CA GLY A 389 -25.98 9.44 10.15
C GLY A 389 -25.89 7.91 10.11
N LEU A 390 -24.78 7.36 9.60
CA LEU A 390 -24.53 5.91 9.59
C LEU A 390 -24.36 5.33 10.99
N LEU A 391 -23.69 6.05 11.89
CA LEU A 391 -23.44 5.59 13.27
C LEU A 391 -24.66 5.81 14.19
N LYS A 392 -25.47 6.83 13.94
CA LYS A 392 -26.69 7.09 14.71
C LYS A 392 -27.59 5.85 14.70
N GLU A 393 -28.16 5.52 15.85
CA GLU A 393 -29.12 4.43 16.03
C GLU A 393 -28.61 3.04 15.59
N GLY A 394 -27.28 2.88 15.44
CA GLY A 394 -26.68 1.61 15.04
C GLY A 394 -26.98 1.17 13.60
N ARG A 395 -27.39 2.07 12.72
CA ARG A 395 -27.77 1.76 11.32
C ARG A 395 -26.67 1.02 10.55
N ILE A 396 -25.41 1.36 10.81
CA ILE A 396 -24.27 0.69 10.19
C ILE A 396 -24.11 -0.77 10.66
N ALA A 397 -24.56 -1.11 11.86
CA ALA A 397 -24.35 -2.45 12.43
C ALA A 397 -25.10 -3.53 11.64
N GLU A 398 -26.33 -3.28 11.21
CA GLU A 398 -27.10 -4.19 10.36
C GLU A 398 -26.44 -4.40 9.00
N HIS A 399 -25.95 -3.31 8.40
CA HIS A 399 -25.22 -3.38 7.15
C HIS A 399 -23.93 -4.20 7.29
N ILE A 400 -23.11 -3.99 8.34
CA ILE A 400 -21.90 -4.76 8.61
C ILE A 400 -22.25 -6.25 8.79
N GLN A 401 -23.36 -6.59 9.45
CA GLN A 401 -23.79 -7.97 9.58
C GLN A 401 -24.12 -8.60 8.22
N THR A 402 -24.80 -7.87 7.35
CA THR A 402 -25.12 -8.30 5.99
C THR A 402 -23.85 -8.54 5.17
N LEU A 403 -22.87 -7.62 5.27
CA LEU A 403 -21.56 -7.76 4.63
C LEU A 403 -20.82 -8.99 5.13
N THR A 404 -20.71 -9.16 6.44
CA THR A 404 -19.98 -10.29 7.03
C THR A 404 -20.57 -11.63 6.63
N ASP A 405 -21.88 -11.75 6.53
CA ASP A 405 -22.56 -12.95 6.04
C ASP A 405 -22.30 -13.21 4.54
N SER A 406 -22.31 -12.16 3.73
CA SER A 406 -21.98 -12.23 2.31
C SER A 406 -20.52 -12.62 2.07
N TYR A 407 -19.59 -11.94 2.77
CA TYR A 407 -18.17 -12.16 2.61
C TYR A 407 -17.71 -13.53 3.15
N ARG A 408 -18.34 -14.02 4.21
CA ARG A 408 -18.13 -15.39 4.69
C ARG A 408 -18.47 -16.41 3.60
N ARG A 409 -19.61 -16.26 2.92
CA ARG A 409 -19.99 -17.16 1.80
C ARG A 409 -19.02 -17.08 0.64
N ARG A 410 -18.58 -15.87 0.24
CA ARG A 410 -17.59 -15.68 -0.82
C ARG A 410 -16.23 -16.31 -0.46
N ARG A 411 -15.77 -16.13 0.78
CA ARG A 411 -14.57 -16.80 1.28
C ARG A 411 -14.71 -18.33 1.19
N ASP A 412 -15.82 -18.86 1.66
CA ASP A 412 -16.05 -20.32 1.69
C ASP A 412 -16.11 -20.88 0.26
N THR A 413 -16.69 -20.14 -0.68
CA THR A 413 -16.66 -20.47 -2.12
C THR A 413 -15.24 -20.46 -2.66
N ALA A 414 -14.46 -19.44 -2.33
CA ALA A 414 -13.06 -19.33 -2.77
C ALA A 414 -12.20 -20.47 -2.21
N ILE A 415 -12.35 -20.79 -0.92
CA ILE A 415 -11.64 -21.90 -0.28
C ILE A 415 -12.04 -23.25 -0.90
N ALA A 416 -13.33 -23.50 -1.15
CA ALA A 416 -13.80 -24.71 -1.81
C ALA A 416 -13.24 -24.84 -3.23
N ALA A 417 -13.15 -23.74 -3.98
CA ALA A 417 -12.54 -23.73 -5.31
C ALA A 417 -11.03 -24.04 -5.24
N LEU A 418 -10.30 -23.44 -4.31
CA LEU A 418 -8.88 -23.74 -4.09
C LEU A 418 -8.68 -25.21 -3.71
N GLN A 419 -9.47 -25.76 -2.77
CA GLN A 419 -9.41 -27.18 -2.39
C GLN A 419 -9.64 -28.14 -3.57
N ARG A 420 -10.44 -27.71 -4.55
CA ARG A 420 -10.78 -28.50 -5.73
C ARG A 420 -9.76 -28.44 -6.84
N PHE A 421 -9.15 -27.28 -7.07
CA PHE A 421 -8.39 -26.99 -8.28
C PHE A 421 -6.91 -26.69 -8.04
N ALA A 422 -6.50 -26.37 -6.80
CA ALA A 422 -5.11 -26.02 -6.54
C ALA A 422 -4.18 -27.22 -6.79
N PRO A 423 -3.07 -27.02 -7.50
CA PRO A 423 -2.06 -28.07 -7.68
C PRO A 423 -1.35 -28.38 -6.36
N ASP A 424 -0.73 -29.57 -6.30
CA ASP A 424 0.07 -29.99 -5.16
C ASP A 424 1.19 -28.98 -4.85
N GLY A 425 1.45 -28.73 -3.56
CA GLY A 425 2.48 -27.80 -3.11
C GLY A 425 2.05 -26.33 -3.00
N VAL A 426 0.84 -25.98 -3.44
CA VAL A 426 0.25 -24.66 -3.22
C VAL A 426 -0.53 -24.67 -1.90
N HIS A 427 -0.22 -23.71 -1.02
CA HIS A 427 -0.89 -23.55 0.27
C HIS A 427 -1.58 -22.18 0.34
N TRP A 428 -2.56 -22.03 1.24
CA TRP A 428 -3.28 -20.77 1.42
C TRP A 428 -3.77 -20.56 2.84
N THR A 429 -3.96 -19.29 3.21
CA THR A 429 -4.57 -18.91 4.47
C THR A 429 -6.09 -19.06 4.40
N VAL A 430 -6.71 -19.35 5.57
CA VAL A 430 -8.18 -19.35 5.72
C VAL A 430 -8.55 -18.23 6.70
N PRO A 431 -8.84 -17.02 6.20
CA PRO A 431 -9.07 -15.87 7.07
C PRO A 431 -10.37 -15.98 7.85
N ALA A 432 -10.34 -15.53 9.12
CA ALA A 432 -11.54 -15.46 9.99
C ALA A 432 -12.33 -14.15 9.77
N GLY A 433 -11.87 -13.27 8.90
CA GLY A 433 -12.46 -11.98 8.56
C GLY A 433 -11.68 -11.27 7.47
N GLY A 434 -12.00 -10.00 7.20
CA GLY A 434 -11.29 -9.18 6.21
C GLY A 434 -11.57 -9.58 4.76
N TYR A 435 -10.60 -9.37 3.87
CA TYR A 435 -10.81 -9.44 2.42
C TYR A 435 -9.94 -10.47 1.71
N TYR A 436 -8.87 -11.01 2.35
CA TYR A 436 -7.76 -11.56 1.61
C TYR A 436 -7.48 -13.01 1.95
N ILE A 437 -7.18 -13.77 0.91
CA ILE A 437 -6.54 -15.08 0.96
C ILE A 437 -5.13 -14.89 0.43
N TRP A 438 -4.13 -15.46 1.11
CA TRP A 438 -2.74 -15.44 0.75
C TRP A 438 -2.30 -16.83 0.31
N LEU A 439 -1.88 -16.95 -0.95
CA LEU A 439 -1.39 -18.20 -1.51
C LEU A 439 0.13 -18.21 -1.43
N SER A 440 0.70 -19.31 -0.94
CA SER A 440 2.12 -19.65 -1.05
C SER A 440 2.30 -20.60 -2.22
N LEU A 441 3.19 -20.26 -3.14
CA LEU A 441 3.43 -20.99 -4.37
C LEU A 441 4.49 -22.08 -4.17
N THR A 442 4.51 -23.07 -5.06
CA THR A 442 5.56 -24.08 -5.12
C THR A 442 6.90 -23.43 -5.48
N GLU A 443 8.00 -23.97 -4.92
CA GLU A 443 9.35 -23.47 -5.19
C GLU A 443 9.64 -23.42 -6.70
N GLY A 444 10.23 -22.30 -7.15
CA GLY A 444 10.54 -22.05 -8.56
C GLY A 444 9.42 -21.38 -9.37
N VAL A 445 8.19 -21.32 -8.86
CA VAL A 445 7.07 -20.64 -9.52
C VAL A 445 7.03 -19.16 -9.13
N ARG A 446 6.96 -18.28 -10.13
CA ARG A 446 6.93 -16.82 -9.92
C ARG A 446 5.51 -16.27 -10.07
N SER A 447 5.06 -15.50 -9.10
CA SER A 447 3.71 -14.92 -9.09
C SER A 447 3.45 -13.97 -10.27
N LEU A 448 4.49 -13.28 -10.77
CA LEU A 448 4.38 -12.40 -11.94
C LEU A 448 4.12 -13.17 -13.24
N ASP A 449 4.76 -14.32 -13.43
CA ASP A 449 4.56 -15.16 -14.63
C ASP A 449 3.13 -15.74 -14.63
N VAL A 450 2.63 -16.16 -13.46
CA VAL A 450 1.25 -16.61 -13.28
C VAL A 450 0.26 -15.49 -13.58
N LEU A 451 0.54 -14.25 -13.11
CA LEU A 451 -0.31 -13.08 -13.35
C LEU A 451 -0.45 -12.77 -14.83
N GLU A 452 0.63 -12.82 -15.60
CA GLU A 452 0.61 -12.57 -17.05
C GLU A 452 -0.28 -13.61 -17.78
N SER A 453 -0.15 -14.89 -17.40
CA SER A 453 -1.00 -15.97 -17.92
C SER A 453 -2.48 -15.77 -17.57
N CYS A 454 -2.81 -15.34 -16.35
CA CYS A 454 -4.18 -15.09 -15.89
C CYS A 454 -4.81 -13.88 -16.60
N ARG A 455 -4.05 -12.79 -16.78
CA ARG A 455 -4.52 -11.57 -17.47
C ARG A 455 -4.97 -11.87 -18.90
N SER A 456 -4.27 -12.74 -19.61
CA SER A 456 -4.66 -13.16 -20.97
C SER A 456 -6.02 -13.88 -21.01
N GLN A 457 -6.52 -14.34 -19.86
CA GLN A 457 -7.79 -15.04 -19.68
C GLN A 457 -8.82 -14.21 -18.89
N GLY A 458 -8.60 -12.90 -18.74
CA GLY A 458 -9.52 -11.98 -18.06
C GLY A 458 -9.55 -12.13 -16.54
N VAL A 459 -8.48 -12.63 -15.90
CA VAL A 459 -8.39 -12.75 -14.44
C VAL A 459 -7.18 -11.96 -13.93
N THR A 460 -7.34 -11.23 -12.82
CA THR A 460 -6.23 -10.48 -12.21
C THR A 460 -6.18 -10.68 -10.70
N PHE A 461 -4.96 -10.58 -10.13
CA PHE A 461 -4.68 -10.65 -8.70
C PHE A 461 -3.44 -9.79 -8.36
N MET A 462 -3.05 -9.70 -7.08
CA MET A 462 -1.85 -8.96 -6.68
C MET A 462 -0.69 -9.93 -6.37
N PRO A 463 0.51 -9.74 -6.99
CA PRO A 463 1.70 -10.52 -6.66
C PRO A 463 2.26 -10.13 -5.29
N GLY A 464 2.94 -11.07 -4.62
CA GLY A 464 3.48 -10.91 -3.28
C GLY A 464 4.51 -9.80 -3.16
N SER A 465 5.33 -9.61 -4.18
CA SER A 465 6.39 -8.59 -4.22
C SER A 465 5.91 -7.16 -3.98
N VAL A 466 4.64 -6.86 -4.27
CA VAL A 466 4.05 -5.53 -4.00
C VAL A 466 3.96 -5.23 -2.51
N PHE A 467 3.83 -6.25 -1.68
CA PHE A 467 3.62 -6.12 -0.24
C PHE A 467 4.91 -6.33 0.56
N ASP A 468 5.93 -6.90 -0.06
CA ASP A 468 7.19 -7.24 0.59
C ASP A 468 8.05 -5.98 0.81
N VAL A 469 8.64 -5.89 2.00
CA VAL A 469 9.51 -4.75 2.39
C VAL A 469 10.68 -4.59 1.42
N ASP A 470 11.27 -5.70 0.99
CA ASP A 470 12.43 -5.74 0.10
C ASP A 470 12.05 -5.84 -1.38
N GLU A 471 10.75 -5.97 -1.71
CA GLU A 471 10.20 -6.16 -3.06
C GLU A 471 10.72 -7.42 -3.77
N MET A 472 11.13 -8.43 -2.99
CA MET A 472 11.78 -9.65 -3.46
C MET A 472 10.87 -10.89 -3.44
N ASP A 473 9.73 -10.83 -2.73
CA ASP A 473 8.82 -11.99 -2.60
C ASP A 473 8.00 -12.20 -3.87
N ASP A 474 8.42 -13.12 -4.69
CA ASP A 474 7.75 -13.55 -5.91
C ASP A 474 7.03 -14.91 -5.74
N SER A 475 7.05 -15.46 -4.51
CA SER A 475 6.50 -16.76 -4.16
C SER A 475 5.08 -16.75 -3.61
N HIS A 476 4.43 -15.57 -3.60
CA HIS A 476 3.10 -15.43 -3.03
C HIS A 476 2.13 -14.66 -3.95
N ILE A 477 0.84 -14.90 -3.72
CA ILE A 477 -0.28 -14.22 -4.40
C ILE A 477 -1.29 -13.78 -3.35
N ARG A 478 -1.77 -12.53 -3.44
CA ARG A 478 -2.93 -12.05 -2.68
C ARG A 478 -4.19 -12.11 -3.54
N LEU A 479 -5.23 -12.78 -3.06
CA LEU A 479 -6.58 -12.79 -3.62
C LEU A 479 -7.54 -11.97 -2.76
N ASN A 480 -8.20 -10.98 -3.34
CA ASN A 480 -9.36 -10.32 -2.73
C ASN A 480 -10.63 -11.08 -3.12
N PHE A 481 -11.19 -11.86 -2.20
CA PHE A 481 -12.38 -12.69 -2.47
C PHE A 481 -13.71 -11.91 -2.36
N VAL A 482 -13.69 -10.64 -1.93
CA VAL A 482 -14.92 -9.83 -1.82
C VAL A 482 -15.17 -8.97 -3.07
N ARG A 483 -14.14 -8.69 -3.87
CA ARG A 483 -14.23 -7.82 -5.04
C ARG A 483 -14.97 -8.45 -6.24
N PRO A 484 -14.68 -9.70 -6.64
CA PRO A 484 -15.37 -10.34 -7.75
C PRO A 484 -16.87 -10.55 -7.47
N ASP A 485 -17.67 -10.68 -8.51
CA ASP A 485 -19.04 -11.16 -8.34
C ASP A 485 -19.03 -12.60 -7.79
N ALA A 486 -19.98 -12.91 -6.91
CA ALA A 486 -20.00 -14.21 -6.23
C ALA A 486 -20.06 -15.39 -7.21
N ALA A 487 -20.71 -15.22 -8.37
CA ALA A 487 -20.81 -16.22 -9.43
C ALA A 487 -19.45 -16.51 -10.09
N ASP A 488 -18.55 -15.54 -10.15
CA ASP A 488 -17.31 -15.61 -10.91
C ASP A 488 -16.13 -16.15 -10.09
N ILE A 489 -16.27 -16.21 -8.76
CA ILE A 489 -15.17 -16.62 -7.85
C ILE A 489 -14.61 -17.99 -8.22
N THR A 490 -15.48 -18.98 -8.45
CA THR A 490 -15.06 -20.36 -8.75
C THR A 490 -14.29 -20.43 -10.07
N ASP A 491 -14.78 -19.77 -11.11
CA ASP A 491 -14.17 -19.76 -12.44
C ASP A 491 -12.84 -18.99 -12.42
N GLY A 492 -12.79 -17.84 -11.75
CA GLY A 492 -11.55 -17.07 -11.61
C GLY A 492 -10.46 -17.86 -10.87
N ILE A 493 -10.79 -18.54 -9.79
CA ILE A 493 -9.84 -19.40 -9.05
C ILE A 493 -9.39 -20.59 -9.89
N ARG A 494 -10.29 -21.21 -10.67
CA ARG A 494 -9.93 -22.28 -11.60
C ARG A 494 -8.89 -21.80 -12.61
N VAL A 495 -9.06 -20.63 -13.21
CA VAL A 495 -8.10 -20.04 -14.17
C VAL A 495 -6.73 -19.81 -13.48
N ILE A 496 -6.72 -19.31 -12.25
CA ILE A 496 -5.47 -19.10 -11.49
C ILE A 496 -4.78 -20.45 -11.24
N CYS A 497 -5.51 -21.48 -10.81
CA CYS A 497 -4.96 -22.80 -10.53
C CYS A 497 -4.43 -23.50 -11.80
N GLU A 498 -5.12 -23.38 -12.95
CA GLU A 498 -4.63 -23.86 -14.22
C GLU A 498 -3.35 -23.14 -14.68
N ALA A 499 -3.23 -21.84 -14.41
CA ALA A 499 -2.01 -21.08 -14.69
C ALA A 499 -0.85 -21.54 -13.78
N LEU A 500 -1.12 -21.78 -12.50
CA LEU A 500 -0.16 -22.35 -11.55
C LEU A 500 0.33 -23.75 -11.99
N GLU A 501 -0.58 -24.62 -12.38
CA GLU A 501 -0.22 -25.96 -12.87
C GLU A 501 0.72 -25.90 -14.07
N ARG A 502 0.42 -25.03 -15.05
CA ARG A 502 1.31 -24.81 -16.20
C ARG A 502 2.68 -24.26 -15.79
N ALA A 503 2.73 -23.34 -14.84
CA ALA A 503 3.99 -22.77 -14.35
C ALA A 503 4.85 -23.83 -13.62
N ILE A 504 4.22 -24.69 -12.80
CA ILE A 504 4.90 -25.81 -12.11
C ILE A 504 5.46 -26.82 -13.13
N GLN A 505 4.74 -27.14 -14.20
CA GLN A 505 5.21 -28.05 -15.23
C GLN A 505 6.36 -27.48 -16.08
N ALA A 506 6.52 -26.17 -16.11
CA ALA A 506 7.55 -25.46 -16.87
C ALA A 506 8.81 -25.15 -16.04
N SER A 507 8.74 -25.21 -14.70
CA SER A 507 9.85 -25.00 -13.76
C SER A 507 10.65 -26.27 -13.51
#